data_a1fe4a3a75a352fe22baa98b52659691
#
_entry.id   a1fe4a3a75a352fe22baa98b52659691
#
_cell.length_a   1.000
_cell.length_b   1.000
_cell.length_c   1.000
_cell.angle_alpha   90.00
_cell.angle_beta   90.00
_cell.angle_gamma   90.00
#
_symmetry.space_group_name_H-M   'P 1'
#
loop_
_entity.id
_entity.type
_entity.pdbx_description
1 polymer ?
#
loop_
_entity_poly.entity_id
_entity_poly.type
_entity_poly.pdbx_seq_one_letter_code
_entity_poly.pdbx_strand_id
1 'polypeptide(L)'
;MTENGVDLPTRRTTCTLSEARSRQMVASVGVPVSDWATAGDPDAAVDAARSVGLPAVVKLCGDAIAHKTDRGLVRLSLTSENEVRDAAIGLLAAARPEDGPVELLVSTMVQGSRELIAGMVRNPQFGPCVMLGVGGVLAEAVADAAFRLAPLDRLDAHDLINDLGAQALLGELRGEPAVDRDTLTKILCGLGDLAADPDVASVDLNPLVIVDGRAIAVDALVEVTGSQSPI
;
A
#
# COMPACT_ATOMS: atom_id res chain seq x y z
N MET A 1 14.16 2.29 -50.67
CA MET A 1 14.77 2.24 -49.34
C MET A 1 13.74 2.84 -48.40
N THR A 2 12.97 2.02 -47.77
CA THR A 2 11.93 2.41 -46.81
C THR A 2 12.50 2.21 -45.41
N GLU A 3 12.72 3.32 -44.70
CA GLU A 3 13.15 3.32 -43.31
C GLU A 3 12.02 2.75 -42.44
N ASN A 4 12.28 1.59 -41.84
CA ASN A 4 11.44 1.04 -40.77
C ASN A 4 11.66 1.86 -39.52
N GLY A 5 10.81 2.86 -39.30
CA GLY A 5 10.69 3.53 -38.02
C GLY A 5 10.18 2.55 -36.97
N VAL A 6 11.05 2.08 -36.09
CA VAL A 6 10.65 1.38 -34.87
C VAL A 6 10.01 2.45 -33.98
N ASP A 7 8.69 2.42 -33.93
CA ASP A 7 7.90 3.25 -33.03
C ASP A 7 8.23 2.79 -31.58
N LEU A 8 9.11 3.53 -30.91
CA LEU A 8 9.40 3.29 -29.50
C LEU A 8 8.14 3.62 -28.70
N PRO A 9 7.65 2.71 -27.85
CA PRO A 9 6.45 2.98 -27.09
C PRO A 9 6.65 4.26 -26.26
N THR A 10 5.82 5.25 -26.50
CA THR A 10 5.75 6.49 -25.73
C THR A 10 5.66 6.13 -24.24
N ARG A 11 6.64 6.53 -23.47
CA ARG A 11 6.67 6.34 -22.02
C ARG A 11 5.45 7.08 -21.45
N ARG A 12 4.40 6.33 -21.08
CA ARG A 12 3.26 6.91 -20.37
C ARG A 12 3.79 7.46 -19.04
N THR A 13 3.55 8.71 -18.76
CA THR A 13 3.86 9.32 -17.47
C THR A 13 2.93 8.71 -16.43
N THR A 14 3.48 8.16 -15.36
CA THR A 14 2.71 7.70 -14.21
C THR A 14 2.57 8.83 -13.20
N CYS A 15 1.44 8.89 -12.53
CA CYS A 15 1.22 9.72 -11.35
C CYS A 15 0.80 8.83 -10.17
N THR A 16 1.25 9.21 -8.99
CA THR A 16 0.92 8.52 -7.75
C THR A 16 -0.41 9.06 -7.23
N LEU A 17 -1.30 8.18 -6.81
CA LEU A 17 -2.49 8.58 -6.05
C LEU A 17 -2.11 8.88 -4.60
N SER A 18 -2.85 9.78 -3.94
CA SER A 18 -2.72 9.95 -2.49
C SER A 18 -2.98 8.64 -1.76
N GLU A 19 -2.41 8.46 -0.57
CA GLU A 19 -2.61 7.22 0.20
C GLU A 19 -4.10 6.98 0.50
N ALA A 20 -4.88 8.03 0.75
CA ALA A 20 -6.32 7.92 0.95
C ALA A 20 -7.02 7.29 -0.27
N ARG A 21 -6.73 7.78 -1.48
CA ARG A 21 -7.27 7.23 -2.73
C ARG A 21 -6.77 5.82 -3.01
N SER A 22 -5.49 5.56 -2.74
CA SER A 22 -4.89 4.24 -2.88
C SER A 22 -5.58 3.21 -1.97
N ARG A 23 -5.82 3.55 -0.69
CA ARG A 23 -6.55 2.71 0.26
C ARG A 23 -7.99 2.43 -0.18
N GLN A 24 -8.70 3.44 -0.70
CA GLN A 24 -10.05 3.24 -1.26
C GLN A 24 -10.04 2.27 -2.43
N MET A 25 -9.09 2.40 -3.35
CA MET A 25 -8.98 1.54 -4.52
C MET A 25 -8.69 0.09 -4.13
N VAL A 26 -7.70 -0.16 -3.27
CA VAL A 26 -7.37 -1.54 -2.87
C VAL A 26 -8.48 -2.16 -2.01
N ALA A 27 -9.14 -1.38 -1.15
CA ALA A 27 -10.28 -1.85 -0.38
C ALA A 27 -11.47 -2.26 -1.27
N SER A 28 -11.69 -1.58 -2.41
CA SER A 28 -12.77 -1.90 -3.35
C SER A 28 -12.65 -3.29 -3.99
N VAL A 29 -11.43 -3.86 -4.00
CA VAL A 29 -11.17 -5.22 -4.49
C VAL A 29 -10.97 -6.23 -3.35
N GLY A 30 -11.37 -5.87 -2.13
CA GLY A 30 -11.40 -6.76 -0.98
C GLY A 30 -10.09 -6.87 -0.18
N VAL A 31 -9.12 -5.98 -0.39
CA VAL A 31 -7.94 -5.89 0.47
C VAL A 31 -8.33 -5.31 1.82
N PRO A 32 -8.10 -6.03 2.95
CA PRO A 32 -8.30 -5.46 4.27
C PRO A 32 -7.29 -4.33 4.52
N VAL A 33 -7.78 -3.14 4.85
CA VAL A 33 -6.96 -1.98 5.24
C VAL A 33 -7.24 -1.64 6.69
N SER A 34 -6.24 -1.09 7.41
CA SER A 34 -6.48 -0.56 8.76
C SER A 34 -7.51 0.57 8.72
N ASP A 35 -8.32 0.72 9.76
CA ASP A 35 -9.29 1.80 9.86
C ASP A 35 -8.61 3.16 9.73
N TRP A 36 -9.21 4.07 8.97
CA TRP A 36 -8.64 5.37 8.69
C TRP A 36 -9.70 6.44 8.38
N ALA A 37 -9.32 7.70 8.54
CA ALA A 37 -10.08 8.87 8.11
C ALA A 37 -9.13 9.98 7.65
N THR A 38 -9.60 10.91 6.83
CA THR A 38 -8.85 12.10 6.45
C THR A 38 -9.28 13.30 7.30
N ALA A 39 -8.37 14.28 7.45
CA ALA A 39 -8.60 15.48 8.21
C ALA A 39 -7.89 16.67 7.55
N GLY A 40 -8.56 17.80 7.44
CA GLY A 40 -8.01 19.02 6.84
C GLY A 40 -7.25 19.92 7.83
N ASP A 41 -7.44 19.71 9.12
CA ASP A 41 -6.87 20.52 10.17
C ASP A 41 -6.62 19.71 11.46
N PRO A 42 -5.93 20.26 12.48
CA PRO A 42 -5.59 19.53 13.70
C PRO A 42 -6.79 19.13 14.57
N ASP A 43 -7.89 19.89 14.55
CA ASP A 43 -9.09 19.52 15.30
C ASP A 43 -9.81 18.35 14.65
N ALA A 44 -9.98 18.38 13.34
CA ALA A 44 -10.50 17.27 12.56
C ALA A 44 -9.62 16.00 12.70
N ALA A 45 -8.29 16.15 12.82
CA ALA A 45 -7.40 15.01 13.06
C ALA A 45 -7.64 14.34 14.43
N VAL A 46 -7.92 15.13 15.47
CA VAL A 46 -8.30 14.61 16.79
C VAL A 46 -9.64 13.87 16.72
N ASP A 47 -10.64 14.41 16.02
CA ASP A 47 -11.93 13.74 15.83
C ASP A 47 -11.79 12.44 15.03
N ALA A 48 -10.96 12.44 13.99
CA ALA A 48 -10.59 11.24 13.25
C ALA A 48 -9.93 10.18 14.16
N ALA A 49 -8.99 10.59 15.02
CA ALA A 49 -8.34 9.68 15.96
C ALA A 49 -9.30 9.07 16.99
N ARG A 50 -10.31 9.81 17.42
CA ARG A 50 -11.39 9.25 18.26
C ARG A 50 -12.19 8.18 17.55
N SER A 51 -12.43 8.36 16.25
CA SER A 51 -13.22 7.40 15.47
C SER A 51 -12.45 6.12 15.14
N VAL A 52 -11.15 6.22 14.81
CA VAL A 52 -10.31 5.05 14.46
C VAL A 52 -9.69 4.37 15.68
N GLY A 53 -9.66 5.06 16.84
CA GLY A 53 -9.07 4.57 18.08
C GLY A 53 -7.59 4.92 18.27
N LEU A 54 -7.16 4.91 19.54
CA LEU A 54 -5.75 5.08 19.93
C LEU A 54 -5.15 3.73 20.34
N PRO A 55 -3.83 3.53 20.14
CA PRO A 55 -2.88 4.46 19.54
C PRO A 55 -3.12 4.66 18.03
N ALA A 56 -2.87 5.88 17.53
CA ALA A 56 -3.07 6.26 16.15
C ALA A 56 -1.75 6.54 15.41
N VAL A 57 -1.87 6.57 14.08
CA VAL A 57 -0.85 7.04 13.14
C VAL A 57 -1.40 8.26 12.42
N VAL A 58 -0.60 9.32 12.27
CA VAL A 58 -0.94 10.48 11.45
C VAL A 58 0.12 10.66 10.35
N LYS A 59 -0.33 10.80 9.13
CA LYS A 59 0.51 10.98 7.95
C LYS A 59 0.08 12.23 7.17
N LEU A 60 1.05 12.95 6.57
CA LEU A 60 0.72 13.95 5.56
C LEU A 60 0.42 13.23 4.24
N CYS A 61 -0.71 13.55 3.62
CA CYS A 61 -1.26 12.87 2.45
C CYS A 61 -1.52 13.87 1.33
N GLY A 62 -1.14 13.53 0.10
CA GLY A 62 -1.35 14.32 -1.11
C GLY A 62 -0.87 13.55 -2.34
N ASP A 63 -1.42 13.86 -3.52
CA ASP A 63 -1.09 13.15 -4.77
C ASP A 63 0.38 13.36 -5.21
N ALA A 64 1.03 14.46 -4.78
CA ALA A 64 2.44 14.72 -5.07
C ALA A 64 3.40 14.23 -3.97
N ILE A 65 2.88 13.60 -2.90
CA ILE A 65 3.69 13.13 -1.78
C ILE A 65 4.00 11.65 -1.93
N ALA A 66 5.20 11.35 -2.41
CA ALA A 66 5.81 10.02 -2.36
C ALA A 66 6.85 9.94 -1.22
N HIS A 67 7.21 8.73 -0.79
CA HIS A 67 8.27 8.46 0.20
C HIS A 67 8.12 9.27 1.50
N LYS A 68 6.93 9.25 2.08
CA LYS A 68 6.55 9.99 3.31
C LYS A 68 7.51 9.76 4.48
N THR A 69 7.98 8.53 4.65
CA THR A 69 8.89 8.12 5.73
C THR A 69 10.22 8.84 5.64
N ASP A 70 10.83 8.92 4.44
CA ASP A 70 12.12 9.57 4.23
C ASP A 70 12.07 11.07 4.51
N ARG A 71 10.89 11.68 4.29
CA ARG A 71 10.63 13.10 4.55
C ARG A 71 10.19 13.37 5.99
N GLY A 72 10.06 12.36 6.84
CA GLY A 72 9.55 12.51 8.19
C GLY A 72 8.08 12.96 8.25
N LEU A 73 7.26 12.59 7.25
CA LEU A 73 5.85 12.98 7.14
C LEU A 73 4.89 11.94 7.76
N VAL A 74 5.40 11.13 8.69
CA VAL A 74 4.63 10.12 9.41
C VAL A 74 4.89 10.27 10.91
N ARG A 75 3.85 10.16 11.72
CA ARG A 75 3.91 10.09 13.19
C ARG A 75 3.20 8.83 13.64
N LEU A 76 3.93 7.99 14.36
CA LEU A 76 3.48 6.69 14.83
C LEU A 76 3.21 6.68 16.32
N SER A 77 2.41 5.72 16.76
CA SER A 77 2.19 5.40 18.18
C SER A 77 1.69 6.59 19.02
N LEU A 78 0.81 7.41 18.43
CA LEU A 78 0.21 8.52 19.16
C LEU A 78 -0.86 8.00 20.11
N THR A 79 -0.65 8.21 21.41
CA THR A 79 -1.45 7.58 22.48
C THR A 79 -2.47 8.54 23.10
N SER A 80 -2.42 9.81 22.74
CA SER A 80 -3.32 10.84 23.28
C SER A 80 -3.75 11.85 22.20
N GLU A 81 -4.91 12.48 22.43
CA GLU A 81 -5.43 13.54 21.56
C GLU A 81 -4.47 14.73 21.41
N ASN A 82 -3.72 15.06 22.48
CA ASN A 82 -2.72 16.13 22.43
C ASN A 82 -1.56 15.75 21.50
N GLU A 83 -1.06 14.52 21.58
CA GLU A 83 -0.03 14.04 20.67
C GLU A 83 -0.51 14.04 19.21
N VAL A 84 -1.78 13.66 18.95
CA VAL A 84 -2.38 13.72 17.61
C VAL A 84 -2.44 15.16 17.11
N ARG A 85 -2.88 16.10 17.95
CA ARG A 85 -2.95 17.53 17.60
C ARG A 85 -1.58 18.10 17.27
N ASP A 86 -0.58 17.86 18.12
CA ASP A 86 0.78 18.34 17.92
C ASP A 86 1.42 17.73 16.66
N ALA A 87 1.18 16.44 16.43
CA ALA A 87 1.59 15.75 15.21
C ALA A 87 0.95 16.37 13.97
N ALA A 88 -0.35 16.65 14.00
CA ALA A 88 -1.09 17.27 12.91
C ALA A 88 -0.55 18.66 12.57
N ILE A 89 -0.33 19.50 13.58
CA ILE A 89 0.28 20.85 13.42
C ILE A 89 1.66 20.72 12.76
N GLY A 90 2.52 19.84 13.27
CA GLY A 90 3.87 19.67 12.76
C GLY A 90 3.91 19.14 11.33
N LEU A 91 3.00 18.20 10.98
CA LEU A 91 2.92 17.64 9.63
C LEU A 91 2.39 18.65 8.61
N LEU A 92 1.36 19.41 8.95
CA LEU A 92 0.83 20.46 8.05
C LEU A 92 1.87 21.57 7.84
N ALA A 93 2.64 21.93 8.87
CA ALA A 93 3.72 22.91 8.76
C ALA A 93 4.91 22.39 7.92
N ALA A 94 5.09 21.09 7.79
CA ALA A 94 6.13 20.46 6.96
C ALA A 94 5.74 20.33 5.48
N ALA A 95 4.50 20.66 5.10
CA ALA A 95 4.05 20.69 3.72
C ALA A 95 4.84 21.73 2.92
N ARG A 96 5.12 21.42 1.65
CA ARG A 96 5.87 22.27 0.73
C ARG A 96 4.98 22.70 -0.44
N PRO A 97 5.29 23.83 -1.11
CA PRO A 97 4.51 24.26 -2.28
C PRO A 97 4.39 23.20 -3.38
N GLU A 98 5.43 22.41 -3.59
CA GLU A 98 5.47 21.31 -4.57
C GLU A 98 4.58 20.13 -4.23
N ASP A 99 4.14 19.98 -2.98
CA ASP A 99 3.24 18.91 -2.55
C ASP A 99 1.80 19.11 -3.05
N GLY A 100 1.46 20.34 -3.51
CA GLY A 100 0.11 20.69 -3.95
C GLY A 100 -0.89 20.66 -2.78
N PRO A 101 -2.16 20.33 -3.04
CA PRO A 101 -3.16 20.16 -1.99
C PRO A 101 -2.81 18.97 -1.09
N VAL A 102 -2.80 19.20 0.21
CA VAL A 102 -2.50 18.17 1.22
C VAL A 102 -3.61 18.06 2.25
N GLU A 103 -3.74 16.90 2.83
CA GLU A 103 -4.59 16.59 3.98
C GLU A 103 -3.84 15.66 4.94
N LEU A 104 -4.38 15.43 6.12
CA LEU A 104 -3.88 14.44 7.05
C LEU A 104 -4.65 13.14 6.86
N LEU A 105 -3.94 12.01 6.88
CA LEU A 105 -4.52 10.69 7.01
C LEU A 105 -4.24 10.20 8.43
N VAL A 106 -5.32 9.92 9.16
CA VAL A 106 -5.28 9.38 10.52
C VAL A 106 -5.73 7.93 10.47
N SER A 107 -4.96 7.01 11.00
CA SER A 107 -5.30 5.58 10.99
C SER A 107 -4.98 4.90 12.31
N THR A 108 -5.65 3.78 12.58
CA THR A 108 -5.32 2.90 13.70
C THR A 108 -3.88 2.42 13.59
N MET A 109 -3.14 2.41 14.71
CA MET A 109 -1.83 1.79 14.79
C MET A 109 -1.98 0.28 14.85
N VAL A 110 -1.68 -0.39 13.76
CA VAL A 110 -1.69 -1.86 13.67
C VAL A 110 -0.32 -2.37 14.11
N GLN A 111 -0.32 -3.35 15.01
CA GLN A 111 0.90 -4.01 15.49
C GLN A 111 0.85 -5.51 15.22
N GLY A 112 1.91 -6.04 14.66
CA GLY A 112 2.13 -7.46 14.41
C GLY A 112 3.61 -7.77 14.33
N SER A 113 3.96 -9.02 14.57
CA SER A 113 5.37 -9.46 14.55
C SER A 113 5.82 -9.94 13.18
N ARG A 114 4.88 -10.12 12.26
CA ARG A 114 5.12 -10.62 10.89
C ARG A 114 4.59 -9.62 9.88
N GLU A 115 5.39 -9.36 8.88
CA GLU A 115 5.07 -8.46 7.79
C GLU A 115 5.30 -9.17 6.45
N LEU A 116 4.36 -9.00 5.54
CA LEU A 116 4.47 -9.41 4.15
C LEU A 116 4.42 -8.16 3.26
N ILE A 117 4.79 -8.33 2.02
CA ILE A 117 4.64 -7.33 0.96
C ILE A 117 3.80 -8.00 -0.13
N ALA A 118 2.81 -7.30 -0.64
CA ALA A 118 2.10 -7.74 -1.84
C ALA A 118 1.92 -6.57 -2.80
N GLY A 119 1.94 -6.85 -4.08
CA GLY A 119 1.79 -5.79 -5.07
C GLY A 119 1.46 -6.31 -6.45
N MET A 120 1.16 -5.38 -7.34
CA MET A 120 0.98 -5.60 -8.75
C MET A 120 1.82 -4.60 -9.54
N VAL A 121 2.48 -5.05 -10.57
CA VAL A 121 3.26 -4.19 -11.47
C VAL A 121 3.09 -4.65 -12.92
N ARG A 122 3.05 -3.69 -13.85
CA ARG A 122 3.07 -4.00 -15.28
C ARG A 122 4.50 -4.15 -15.76
N ASN A 123 4.92 -5.40 -15.96
CA ASN A 123 6.21 -5.70 -16.54
C ASN A 123 6.15 -5.49 -18.06
N PRO A 124 7.10 -4.73 -18.68
CA PRO A 124 7.07 -4.48 -20.13
C PRO A 124 7.16 -5.73 -21.00
N GLN A 125 7.79 -6.81 -20.49
CA GLN A 125 8.00 -8.05 -21.23
C GLN A 125 6.90 -9.08 -20.98
N PHE A 126 6.43 -9.19 -19.74
CA PHE A 126 5.53 -10.26 -19.31
C PHE A 126 4.07 -9.80 -19.10
N GLY A 127 3.83 -8.49 -19.11
CA GLY A 127 2.52 -7.94 -18.77
C GLY A 127 2.33 -7.73 -17.25
N PRO A 128 1.09 -7.64 -16.77
CA PRO A 128 0.83 -7.41 -15.37
C PRO A 128 1.18 -8.65 -14.54
N CYS A 129 1.92 -8.42 -13.44
CA CYS A 129 2.38 -9.44 -12.51
C CYS A 129 1.94 -9.08 -11.10
N VAL A 130 1.43 -10.05 -10.35
CA VAL A 130 1.19 -9.94 -8.91
C VAL A 130 2.34 -10.60 -8.17
N MET A 131 2.78 -9.97 -7.08
CA MET A 131 3.83 -10.49 -6.21
C MET A 131 3.35 -10.66 -4.78
N LEU A 132 3.97 -11.61 -4.09
CA LEU A 132 3.94 -11.78 -2.64
C LEU A 132 5.37 -11.95 -2.16
N GLY A 133 5.76 -11.27 -1.09
CA GLY A 133 7.10 -11.36 -0.52
C GLY A 133 7.12 -11.20 0.99
N VAL A 134 8.27 -11.49 1.57
CA VAL A 134 8.56 -11.21 2.99
C VAL A 134 8.75 -9.72 3.15
N GLY A 135 8.09 -9.12 4.15
CA GLY A 135 8.19 -7.71 4.51
C GLY A 135 9.06 -7.46 5.75
N GLY A 136 8.99 -6.21 6.25
CA GLY A 136 9.69 -5.79 7.44
C GLY A 136 11.20 -5.54 7.24
N VAL A 137 11.89 -5.31 8.35
CA VAL A 137 13.31 -4.92 8.35
C VAL A 137 14.26 -5.96 7.75
N LEU A 138 13.82 -7.20 7.61
CA LEU A 138 14.62 -8.28 7.01
C LEU A 138 14.31 -8.52 5.52
N ALA A 139 13.37 -7.79 4.94
CA ALA A 139 12.91 -7.98 3.56
C ALA A 139 14.08 -7.98 2.57
N GLU A 140 14.95 -6.99 2.66
CA GLU A 140 16.12 -6.86 1.76
C GLU A 140 17.15 -7.98 1.98
N ALA A 141 17.31 -8.46 3.21
CA ALA A 141 18.28 -9.51 3.54
C ALA A 141 17.79 -10.90 3.11
N VAL A 142 16.49 -11.16 3.20
CA VAL A 142 15.88 -12.44 2.84
C VAL A 142 15.59 -12.50 1.35
N ALA A 143 15.18 -11.37 0.74
CA ALA A 143 14.86 -11.21 -0.69
C ALA A 143 13.96 -12.34 -1.25
N ASP A 144 13.01 -12.81 -0.41
CA ASP A 144 12.10 -13.90 -0.74
C ASP A 144 10.80 -13.35 -1.27
N ALA A 145 10.57 -13.53 -2.55
CA ALA A 145 9.36 -13.11 -3.24
C ALA A 145 9.02 -14.07 -4.37
N ALA A 146 7.73 -14.27 -4.55
CA ALA A 146 7.16 -15.07 -5.63
C ALA A 146 6.25 -14.20 -6.51
N PHE A 147 6.07 -14.62 -7.77
CA PHE A 147 5.35 -13.84 -8.79
C PHE A 147 4.39 -14.72 -9.59
N ARG A 148 3.26 -14.15 -10.02
CA ARG A 148 2.32 -14.74 -10.98
C ARG A 148 1.84 -13.69 -11.97
N LEU A 149 1.57 -14.12 -13.20
CA LEU A 149 0.93 -13.26 -14.20
C LEU A 149 -0.54 -13.02 -13.82
N ALA A 150 -1.02 -11.79 -13.96
CA ALA A 150 -2.44 -11.48 -13.82
C ALA A 150 -3.20 -11.74 -15.15
N PRO A 151 -4.51 -12.04 -15.08
CA PRO A 151 -5.32 -12.19 -13.87
C PRO A 151 -5.01 -13.48 -13.11
N LEU A 152 -5.26 -13.50 -11.79
CA LEU A 152 -5.09 -14.67 -10.95
C LEU A 152 -6.45 -15.28 -10.59
N ASP A 153 -6.57 -16.60 -10.73
CA ASP A 153 -7.62 -17.33 -10.07
C ASP A 153 -7.19 -17.77 -8.65
N ARG A 154 -8.09 -18.43 -7.92
CA ARG A 154 -7.79 -18.89 -6.54
C ARG A 154 -6.64 -19.90 -6.51
N LEU A 155 -6.50 -20.73 -7.54
CA LEU A 155 -5.43 -21.73 -7.60
C LEU A 155 -4.07 -21.05 -7.83
N ASP A 156 -4.03 -20.12 -8.78
CA ASP A 156 -2.82 -19.30 -9.02
C ASP A 156 -2.37 -18.57 -7.76
N ALA A 157 -3.32 -17.99 -7.02
CA ALA A 157 -3.01 -17.30 -5.76
C ALA A 157 -2.52 -18.27 -4.67
N HIS A 158 -3.09 -19.46 -4.57
CA HIS A 158 -2.58 -20.51 -3.67
C HIS A 158 -1.17 -20.96 -4.04
N ASP A 159 -0.91 -21.16 -5.32
CA ASP A 159 0.42 -21.54 -5.80
C ASP A 159 1.43 -20.42 -5.55
N LEU A 160 1.04 -19.16 -5.75
CA LEU A 160 1.87 -18.00 -5.40
C LEU A 160 2.26 -17.99 -3.92
N ILE A 161 1.30 -18.27 -3.01
CA ILE A 161 1.55 -18.38 -1.58
C ILE A 161 2.49 -19.55 -1.26
N ASN A 162 2.34 -20.68 -1.95
CA ASN A 162 3.16 -21.88 -1.74
C ASN A 162 4.60 -21.71 -2.27
N ASP A 163 4.80 -20.88 -3.28
CA ASP A 163 6.12 -20.61 -3.86
C ASP A 163 6.98 -19.69 -3.00
N LEU A 164 6.40 -19.02 -1.99
CA LEU A 164 7.18 -18.24 -1.03
C LEU A 164 8.09 -19.20 -0.26
N GLY A 165 9.42 -18.98 -0.27
CA GLY A 165 10.39 -19.84 0.39
C GLY A 165 10.26 -19.83 1.90
N ALA A 166 9.92 -18.68 2.49
CA ALA A 166 9.77 -18.49 3.94
C ALA A 166 8.41 -18.98 4.48
N GLN A 167 8.00 -20.20 4.14
CA GLN A 167 6.73 -20.81 4.58
C GLN A 167 6.54 -20.81 6.10
N ALA A 168 7.63 -20.83 6.86
CA ALA A 168 7.58 -20.77 8.32
C ALA A 168 6.94 -19.47 8.84
N LEU A 169 7.02 -18.37 8.09
CA LEU A 169 6.36 -17.10 8.44
C LEU A 169 4.84 -17.17 8.27
N LEU A 170 4.34 -18.11 7.46
CA LEU A 170 2.91 -18.31 7.23
C LEU A 170 2.30 -19.32 8.23
N GLY A 171 3.12 -20.09 8.90
CA GLY A 171 2.71 -21.05 9.93
C GLY A 171 2.43 -20.40 11.29
N GLU A 172 2.13 -21.24 12.29
CA GLU A 172 2.11 -20.79 13.70
C GLU A 172 3.52 -20.37 14.12
N LEU A 173 3.65 -19.18 14.69
CA LEU A 173 4.94 -18.65 15.09
C LEU A 173 4.85 -17.92 16.43
N ARG A 174 5.66 -18.34 17.40
CA ARG A 174 5.78 -17.70 18.75
C ARG A 174 4.43 -17.47 19.45
N GLY A 175 3.50 -18.42 19.29
CA GLY A 175 2.16 -18.34 19.89
C GLY A 175 1.14 -17.53 19.08
N GLU A 176 1.53 -16.96 17.95
CA GLU A 176 0.59 -16.35 17.00
C GLU A 176 0.04 -17.43 16.06
N PRO A 177 -1.24 -17.33 15.68
CA PRO A 177 -1.86 -18.29 14.76
C PRO A 177 -1.23 -18.25 13.37
N ALA A 178 -1.38 -19.32 12.60
CA ALA A 178 -1.01 -19.34 11.19
C ALA A 178 -1.73 -18.24 10.41
N VAL A 179 -1.09 -17.77 9.34
CA VAL A 179 -1.70 -16.79 8.43
C VAL A 179 -2.92 -17.38 7.75
N ASP A 180 -4.03 -16.66 7.76
CA ASP A 180 -5.25 -17.00 7.04
C ASP A 180 -4.99 -16.92 5.54
N ARG A 181 -4.72 -18.09 4.95
CA ARG A 181 -4.42 -18.22 3.52
C ARG A 181 -5.61 -17.83 2.63
N ASP A 182 -6.85 -17.99 3.11
CA ASP A 182 -8.03 -17.57 2.35
C ASP A 182 -8.11 -16.05 2.24
N THR A 183 -7.81 -15.33 3.31
CA THR A 183 -7.71 -13.86 3.28
C THR A 183 -6.56 -13.42 2.38
N LEU A 184 -5.40 -14.05 2.48
CA LEU A 184 -4.25 -13.72 1.63
C LEU A 184 -4.55 -14.01 0.14
N THR A 185 -5.21 -15.13 -0.16
CA THR A 185 -5.69 -15.46 -1.52
C THR A 185 -6.61 -14.37 -2.09
N LYS A 186 -7.56 -13.87 -1.28
CA LYS A 186 -8.46 -12.79 -1.71
C LYS A 186 -7.70 -11.51 -2.03
N ILE A 187 -6.70 -11.15 -1.22
CA ILE A 187 -5.83 -9.99 -1.47
C ILE A 187 -5.14 -10.14 -2.82
N LEU A 188 -4.50 -11.29 -3.08
CA LEU A 188 -3.76 -11.54 -4.32
C LEU A 188 -4.65 -11.55 -5.56
N CYS A 189 -5.84 -12.19 -5.48
CA CYS A 189 -6.83 -12.13 -6.56
C CYS A 189 -7.30 -10.69 -6.81
N GLY A 190 -7.60 -9.92 -5.74
CA GLY A 190 -8.00 -8.51 -5.85
C GLY A 190 -6.93 -7.63 -6.51
N LEU A 191 -5.64 -7.86 -6.21
CA LEU A 191 -4.55 -7.20 -6.92
C LEU A 191 -4.51 -7.58 -8.40
N GLY A 192 -4.81 -8.85 -8.71
CA GLY A 192 -4.98 -9.34 -10.08
C GLY A 192 -6.14 -8.67 -10.81
N ASP A 193 -7.26 -8.41 -10.11
CA ASP A 193 -8.43 -7.72 -10.67
C ASP A 193 -8.11 -6.26 -11.01
N LEU A 194 -7.32 -5.56 -10.17
CA LEU A 194 -6.84 -4.21 -10.47
C LEU A 194 -5.98 -4.15 -11.74
N ALA A 195 -5.30 -5.24 -12.09
CA ALA A 195 -4.53 -5.33 -13.31
C ALA A 195 -5.41 -5.31 -14.59
N ALA A 196 -6.71 -5.55 -14.49
CA ALA A 196 -7.64 -5.43 -15.63
C ALA A 196 -7.84 -3.98 -16.07
N ASP A 197 -7.66 -3.00 -15.16
CA ASP A 197 -7.68 -1.58 -15.50
C ASP A 197 -6.33 -1.16 -16.13
N PRO A 198 -6.28 -0.83 -17.43
CA PRO A 198 -5.04 -0.47 -18.11
C PRO A 198 -4.38 0.81 -17.57
N ASP A 199 -5.13 1.62 -16.86
CA ASP A 199 -4.62 2.86 -16.27
C ASP A 199 -3.93 2.64 -14.92
N VAL A 200 -4.13 1.50 -14.25
CA VAL A 200 -3.36 1.13 -13.06
C VAL A 200 -2.00 0.59 -13.48
N ALA A 201 -0.95 1.33 -13.19
CA ALA A 201 0.43 0.99 -13.53
C ALA A 201 1.07 0.06 -12.50
N SER A 202 0.90 0.38 -11.21
CA SER A 202 1.40 -0.42 -10.09
C SER A 202 0.55 -0.26 -8.84
N VAL A 203 0.60 -1.26 -7.98
CA VAL A 203 0.03 -1.27 -6.63
C VAL A 203 1.09 -1.83 -5.69
N ASP A 204 1.36 -1.14 -4.59
CA ASP A 204 2.26 -1.61 -3.53
C ASP A 204 1.52 -1.58 -2.19
N LEU A 205 1.47 -2.73 -1.53
CA LEU A 205 0.97 -2.94 -0.18
C LEU A 205 2.16 -3.29 0.71
N ASN A 206 2.75 -2.30 1.36
CA ASN A 206 4.00 -2.45 2.11
C ASN A 206 3.99 -1.58 3.37
N PRO A 207 3.81 -2.21 4.56
CA PRO A 207 3.64 -3.65 4.77
C PRO A 207 2.17 -4.12 4.81
N LEU A 208 2.00 -5.43 4.59
CA LEU A 208 0.87 -6.20 5.08
C LEU A 208 1.22 -6.76 6.45
N VAL A 209 0.66 -6.20 7.51
CA VAL A 209 0.92 -6.64 8.89
C VAL A 209 -0.01 -7.80 9.24
N ILE A 210 0.55 -8.87 9.81
CA ILE A 210 -0.23 -10.02 10.26
C ILE A 210 -0.65 -9.81 11.71
N VAL A 211 -1.96 -9.78 11.93
CA VAL A 211 -2.59 -9.65 13.26
C VAL A 211 -3.58 -10.78 13.44
N ASP A 212 -3.40 -11.60 14.47
CA ASP A 212 -4.24 -12.77 14.73
C ASP A 212 -4.45 -13.65 13.47
N GLY A 213 -3.38 -13.84 12.69
CA GLY A 213 -3.39 -14.58 11.45
C GLY A 213 -3.91 -13.82 10.23
N ARG A 214 -4.50 -12.63 10.37
CA ARG A 214 -5.09 -11.86 9.28
C ARG A 214 -4.11 -10.83 8.73
N ALA A 215 -3.97 -10.79 7.41
CA ALA A 215 -3.17 -9.77 6.73
C ALA A 215 -3.97 -8.46 6.60
N ILE A 216 -3.39 -7.34 7.06
CA ILE A 216 -3.99 -6.00 7.02
C ILE A 216 -2.99 -5.04 6.38
N ALA A 217 -3.38 -4.34 5.32
CA ALA A 217 -2.57 -3.30 4.72
C ALA A 217 -2.58 -2.03 5.61
N VAL A 218 -1.41 -1.57 6.01
CA VAL A 218 -1.24 -0.35 6.82
C VAL A 218 -0.69 0.82 6.00
N ASP A 219 -0.26 0.53 4.79
CA ASP A 219 0.05 1.49 3.74
C ASP A 219 -0.37 0.94 2.38
N ALA A 220 -0.74 1.83 1.46
CA ALA A 220 -1.05 1.49 0.10
C ALA A 220 -0.59 2.61 -0.83
N LEU A 221 0.10 2.23 -1.90
CA LEU A 221 0.53 3.13 -2.95
C LEU A 221 0.03 2.60 -4.29
N VAL A 222 -0.71 3.43 -5.02
CA VAL A 222 -1.17 3.12 -6.38
C VAL A 222 -0.61 4.16 -7.33
N GLU A 223 0.02 3.69 -8.39
CA GLU A 223 0.41 4.53 -9.51
C GLU A 223 -0.54 4.28 -10.68
N VAL A 224 -0.99 5.37 -11.29
CA VAL A 224 -1.83 5.33 -12.48
C VAL A 224 -1.15 6.02 -13.65
N THR A 225 -1.43 5.54 -14.87
CA THR A 225 -0.97 6.23 -16.09
C THR A 225 -1.80 7.48 -16.28
N GLY A 226 -1.16 8.66 -16.13
CA GLY A 226 -1.83 9.93 -16.36
C GLY A 226 -1.99 10.22 -17.86
N SER A 227 -3.21 10.49 -18.29
CA SER A 227 -3.37 11.37 -19.43
C SER A 227 -3.19 12.80 -18.91
N GLN A 228 -2.04 13.43 -19.18
CA GLN A 228 -2.00 14.89 -19.06
C GLN A 228 -3.00 15.45 -20.09
N SER A 229 -4.18 15.86 -19.64
CA SER A 229 -4.92 16.86 -20.40
C SER A 229 -4.07 18.13 -20.37
N PRO A 230 -3.66 18.66 -21.52
CA PRO A 230 -2.98 19.96 -21.54
C PRO A 230 -3.96 21.00 -21.01
N ILE A 231 -3.50 21.76 -20.01
CA ILE A 231 -4.14 23.01 -19.56
C ILE A 231 -4.01 24.05 -20.68
#